data_b390935a938feaf497acda0e9be75aa8
#
_entry.id   b390935a938feaf497acda0e9be75aa8
#
_cell.length_a   1.000
_cell.length_b   1.000
_cell.length_c   1.000
_cell.angle_alpha   90.00
_cell.angle_beta   90.00
_cell.angle_gamma   90.00
#
_symmetry.space_group_name_H-M   'P 1'
#
loop_
_entity.id
_entity.type
_entity.pdbx_description
1 polymer ?
#
loop_
_entity_poly.entity_id
_entity_poly.type
_entity_poly.pdbx_seq_one_letter_code
_entity_poly.pdbx_strand_id
1 'polypeptide(L)'
;MSNYDVCIIGAGIMGSTTALFQARSGKKVLLVDKSEIFRSASGVNAGTLTMHMTRAQLIPYSLKGWEMWMTTEKWLSKNIEVKQQQGLCLAFNDAEEQLLIERSKKRKEMGAPIEILSAAEALKKESSITQKIKCAAYCELDGYVQANQTGRAYKEALDQSGVEIQEHSEVVEIKNDKFFEISLLKHNEKKVIKSKKLIIAAGVWTGHLLKMLNITIELKCLPQQLIITERHSKILNSVITVANGKLSLKQFENGTTLIGGGWPGKGNVDENYSSTTPENLIGNLRLACYAIPELKKNRAARVW
;
A
#
# COMPACT_ATOMS: atom_id res chain seq x y z
N MET A 1 -7.00 20.75 31.29
CA MET A 1 -5.71 20.29 30.73
C MET A 1 -6.02 19.29 29.62
N SER A 2 -5.17 19.19 28.60
CA SER A 2 -5.35 18.16 27.56
C SER A 2 -4.96 16.77 28.08
N ASN A 3 -5.68 15.74 27.63
CA ASN A 3 -5.36 14.35 27.99
C ASN A 3 -4.12 13.83 27.24
N TYR A 4 -3.87 14.35 26.00
CA TYR A 4 -2.81 13.88 25.08
C TYR A 4 -2.07 15.06 24.46
N ASP A 5 -0.81 14.82 24.09
CA ASP A 5 -0.05 15.77 23.28
C ASP A 5 -0.48 15.71 21.81
N VAL A 6 -0.76 14.50 21.33
CA VAL A 6 -1.21 14.25 19.95
C VAL A 6 -2.30 13.20 19.94
N CYS A 7 -3.40 13.50 19.26
CA CYS A 7 -4.41 12.52 18.84
C CYS A 7 -4.26 12.26 17.34
N ILE A 8 -4.23 11.01 16.95
CA ILE A 8 -4.11 10.58 15.55
C ILE A 8 -5.35 9.77 15.18
N ILE A 9 -6.07 10.20 14.15
CA ILE A 9 -7.28 9.51 13.66
C ILE A 9 -6.93 8.72 12.41
N GLY A 10 -7.13 7.40 12.48
CA GLY A 10 -6.81 6.43 11.43
C GLY A 10 -5.58 5.60 11.76
N ALA A 11 -5.79 4.31 12.05
CA ALA A 11 -4.74 3.35 12.41
C ALA A 11 -4.27 2.49 11.21
N GLY A 12 -4.25 3.09 10.02
CA GLY A 12 -3.54 2.57 8.86
C GLY A 12 -2.04 2.83 8.95
N ILE A 13 -1.29 2.49 7.89
CA ILE A 13 0.17 2.62 7.84
C ILE A 13 0.64 4.04 8.19
N MET A 14 -0.02 5.08 7.67
CA MET A 14 0.38 6.47 7.90
C MET A 14 0.18 6.88 9.36
N GLY A 15 -1.01 6.62 9.93
CA GLY A 15 -1.32 6.98 11.30
C GLY A 15 -0.50 6.19 12.31
N SER A 16 -0.37 4.88 12.10
CA SER A 16 0.42 4.01 12.98
C SER A 16 1.90 4.37 12.98
N THR A 17 2.50 4.64 11.81
CA THR A 17 3.89 5.09 11.72
C THR A 17 4.07 6.42 12.43
N THR A 18 3.17 7.37 12.20
CA THR A 18 3.21 8.68 12.87
C THR A 18 3.07 8.54 14.38
N ALA A 19 2.15 7.71 14.87
CA ALA A 19 1.95 7.46 16.29
C ALA A 19 3.22 6.89 16.94
N LEU A 20 3.83 5.90 16.31
CA LEU A 20 5.05 5.26 16.78
C LEU A 20 6.19 6.27 16.95
N PHE A 21 6.46 7.09 15.93
CA PHE A 21 7.54 8.08 16.01
C PHE A 21 7.23 9.24 16.95
N GLN A 22 5.97 9.66 17.06
CA GLN A 22 5.57 10.68 18.06
C GLN A 22 5.75 10.15 19.50
N ALA A 23 5.34 8.92 19.79
CA ALA A 23 5.54 8.30 21.10
C ALA A 23 7.03 8.17 21.46
N ARG A 24 7.85 7.71 20.53
CA ARG A 24 9.31 7.63 20.71
C ARG A 24 10.00 8.98 20.90
N SER A 25 9.37 10.07 20.47
CA SER A 25 9.83 11.43 20.78
C SER A 25 9.34 11.95 22.14
N GLY A 26 8.82 11.07 22.99
CA GLY A 26 8.37 11.39 24.36
C GLY A 26 6.99 12.02 24.46
N LYS A 27 6.17 11.97 23.41
CA LYS A 27 4.79 12.51 23.43
C LYS A 27 3.79 11.49 23.93
N LYS A 28 2.80 11.96 24.68
CA LYS A 28 1.63 11.17 25.04
C LYS A 28 0.67 11.11 23.86
N VAL A 29 0.58 9.95 23.20
CA VAL A 29 -0.13 9.74 21.94
C VAL A 29 -1.37 8.90 22.14
N LEU A 30 -2.49 9.32 21.54
CA LEU A 30 -3.68 8.52 21.31
C LEU A 30 -3.83 8.22 19.82
N LEU A 31 -4.00 6.96 19.47
CA LEU A 31 -4.32 6.49 18.12
C LEU A 31 -5.75 5.94 18.11
N VAL A 32 -6.61 6.49 17.25
CA VAL A 32 -8.04 6.13 17.16
C VAL A 32 -8.37 5.58 15.80
N ASP A 33 -9.12 4.50 15.76
CA ASP A 33 -9.71 3.98 14.51
C ASP A 33 -11.14 3.47 14.76
N LYS A 34 -12.01 3.65 13.78
CA LYS A 34 -13.37 3.10 13.78
C LYS A 34 -13.40 1.57 13.65
N SER A 35 -12.31 1.00 13.18
CA SER A 35 -12.10 -0.45 13.02
C SER A 35 -10.89 -0.90 13.84
N GLU A 36 -10.42 -2.11 13.57
CA GLU A 36 -9.14 -2.60 14.06
C GLU A 36 -7.97 -1.93 13.32
N ILE A 37 -6.81 -1.90 13.95
CA ILE A 37 -5.57 -1.44 13.33
C ILE A 37 -5.28 -2.21 12.03
N PHE A 38 -4.90 -1.50 10.96
CA PHE A 38 -4.60 -2.08 9.64
C PHE A 38 -5.78 -2.85 8.99
N ARG A 39 -7.02 -2.66 9.40
CA ARG A 39 -8.17 -3.39 8.87
C ARG A 39 -8.52 -2.99 7.43
N SER A 40 -8.36 -1.71 7.08
CA SER A 40 -8.69 -1.16 5.77
C SER A 40 -7.54 -1.31 4.77
N ALA A 41 -7.39 -0.41 3.80
CA ALA A 41 -6.44 -0.48 2.70
C ALA A 41 -5.01 -0.90 3.09
N SER A 42 -4.54 -0.51 4.27
CA SER A 42 -3.19 -0.86 4.74
C SER A 42 -3.00 -2.36 5.04
N GLY A 43 -4.06 -3.08 5.38
CA GLY A 43 -3.99 -4.51 5.70
C GLY A 43 -4.36 -5.44 4.55
N VAL A 44 -4.98 -4.90 3.48
CA VAL A 44 -5.50 -5.70 2.35
C VAL A 44 -4.86 -5.35 1.01
N ASN A 45 -3.83 -4.49 1.00
CA ASN A 45 -3.10 -4.11 -0.21
C ASN A 45 -2.16 -5.21 -0.71
N ALA A 46 -1.60 -5.00 -1.89
CA ALA A 46 -0.68 -5.94 -2.51
C ALA A 46 0.68 -6.05 -1.80
N GLY A 47 1.05 -5.11 -0.94
CA GLY A 47 2.36 -5.07 -0.27
C GLY A 47 3.55 -4.93 -1.22
N THR A 48 3.35 -4.47 -2.44
CA THR A 48 4.43 -4.32 -3.42
C THR A 48 5.30 -3.12 -3.09
N LEU A 49 6.60 -3.32 -3.00
CA LEU A 49 7.62 -2.30 -2.90
C LEU A 49 8.24 -2.17 -4.30
N THR A 50 8.05 -1.03 -4.97
CA THR A 50 8.54 -0.86 -6.34
C THR A 50 8.83 0.59 -6.70
N MET A 51 9.92 0.79 -7.43
CA MET A 51 10.26 2.10 -8.00
C MET A 51 9.51 2.36 -9.31
N HIS A 52 9.07 1.31 -10.00
CA HIS A 52 8.42 1.43 -11.32
C HIS A 52 7.03 2.08 -11.31
N MET A 53 6.28 1.95 -10.21
CA MET A 53 4.93 2.53 -10.10
C MET A 53 4.91 3.87 -9.36
N THR A 54 6.04 4.30 -8.80
CA THR A 54 6.16 5.55 -8.05
C THR A 54 6.29 6.74 -9.00
N ARG A 55 5.63 7.86 -8.68
CA ARG A 55 5.84 9.14 -9.38
C ARG A 55 7.27 9.61 -9.17
N ALA A 56 7.91 10.19 -10.21
CA ALA A 56 9.32 10.58 -10.16
C ALA A 56 9.66 11.46 -8.95
N GLN A 57 8.83 12.48 -8.65
CA GLN A 57 9.03 13.38 -7.52
C GLN A 57 9.00 12.68 -6.15
N LEU A 58 8.42 11.49 -6.06
CA LEU A 58 8.32 10.72 -4.83
C LEU A 58 9.42 9.67 -4.69
N ILE A 59 10.30 9.52 -5.66
CA ILE A 59 11.41 8.54 -5.63
C ILE A 59 12.30 8.70 -4.40
N PRO A 60 12.74 9.91 -3.99
CA PRO A 60 13.58 10.05 -2.80
C PRO A 60 12.91 9.51 -1.52
N TYR A 61 11.59 9.73 -1.38
CA TYR A 61 10.80 9.18 -0.27
C TYR A 61 10.63 7.67 -0.38
N SER A 62 10.47 7.15 -1.59
CA SER A 62 10.36 5.70 -1.82
C SER A 62 11.65 4.97 -1.52
N LEU A 63 12.80 5.54 -1.87
CA LEU A 63 14.11 5.01 -1.51
C LEU A 63 14.29 4.96 0.01
N LYS A 64 13.93 6.06 0.71
CA LYS A 64 13.95 6.07 2.17
C LYS A 64 12.99 5.08 2.79
N GLY A 65 11.79 4.96 2.24
CA GLY A 65 10.80 3.97 2.66
C GLY A 65 11.31 2.54 2.44
N TRP A 66 11.98 2.29 1.32
CA TRP A 66 12.61 1.00 1.02
C TRP A 66 13.68 0.62 2.06
N GLU A 67 14.60 1.55 2.39
CA GLU A 67 15.57 1.33 3.48
C GLU A 67 14.89 1.00 4.81
N MET A 68 13.83 1.72 5.14
CA MET A 68 13.07 1.46 6.37
C MET A 68 12.43 0.08 6.35
N TRP A 69 11.85 -0.35 5.23
CA TRP A 69 11.30 -1.69 5.10
C TRP A 69 12.37 -2.77 5.24
N MET A 70 13.54 -2.60 4.63
CA MET A 70 14.66 -3.56 4.74
C MET A 70 15.27 -3.64 6.15
N THR A 71 14.98 -2.69 7.01
CA THR A 71 15.51 -2.60 8.39
C THR A 71 14.41 -2.57 9.44
N THR A 72 13.30 -3.26 9.19
CA THR A 72 12.11 -3.24 10.08
C THR A 72 12.42 -3.72 11.49
N GLU A 73 13.34 -4.65 11.68
CA GLU A 73 13.79 -5.14 12.99
C GLU A 73 14.37 -4.02 13.87
N LYS A 74 14.90 -2.95 13.28
CA LYS A 74 15.49 -1.82 14.02
C LYS A 74 14.43 -0.87 14.58
N TRP A 75 13.24 -0.82 13.98
CA TRP A 75 12.25 0.17 14.36
C TRP A 75 10.85 -0.39 14.65
N LEU A 76 10.49 -1.59 14.16
CA LEU A 76 9.29 -2.32 14.59
C LEU A 76 9.56 -3.33 15.71
N SER A 77 10.85 -3.55 16.07
CA SER A 77 11.26 -4.55 17.09
C SER A 77 10.77 -5.98 16.77
N LYS A 78 10.39 -6.21 15.54
CA LYS A 78 9.92 -7.51 15.04
C LYS A 78 10.32 -7.68 13.58
N ASN A 79 10.88 -8.83 13.27
CA ASN A 79 11.13 -9.19 11.89
C ASN A 79 9.79 -9.53 11.21
N ILE A 80 9.40 -8.71 10.25
CA ILE A 80 8.34 -9.03 9.30
C ILE A 80 8.99 -9.49 8.02
N GLU A 81 8.34 -10.42 7.33
CA GLU A 81 8.86 -10.94 6.07
C GLU A 81 8.82 -9.87 4.99
N VAL A 82 9.94 -9.13 4.87
CA VAL A 82 10.20 -8.21 3.76
C VAL A 82 11.13 -8.93 2.80
N LYS A 83 10.72 -9.07 1.57
CA LYS A 83 11.50 -9.74 0.52
C LYS A 83 11.93 -8.73 -0.52
N GLN A 84 13.25 -8.56 -0.64
CA GLN A 84 13.82 -7.92 -1.81
C GLN A 84 13.74 -8.92 -2.97
N GLN A 85 13.21 -8.46 -4.07
CA GLN A 85 13.21 -9.15 -5.36
C GLN A 85 13.50 -8.13 -6.44
N GLN A 86 14.14 -8.56 -7.52
CA GLN A 86 14.23 -7.69 -8.69
C GLN A 86 12.84 -7.39 -9.25
N GLY A 87 12.68 -6.21 -9.85
CA GLY A 87 11.44 -5.80 -10.53
C GLY A 87 11.64 -5.61 -12.01
N LEU A 88 10.65 -6.01 -12.80
CA LEU A 88 10.60 -5.78 -14.23
C LEU A 88 9.28 -5.07 -14.58
N CYS A 89 9.39 -3.93 -15.25
CA CYS A 89 8.24 -3.25 -15.85
C CYS A 89 8.27 -3.49 -17.37
N LEU A 90 7.29 -4.23 -17.88
CA LEU A 90 7.27 -4.71 -19.26
C LEU A 90 6.57 -3.70 -20.19
N ALA A 91 7.06 -3.58 -21.43
CA ALA A 91 6.40 -2.90 -22.52
C ALA A 91 6.14 -3.88 -23.69
N PHE A 92 4.95 -3.83 -24.26
CA PHE A 92 4.51 -4.77 -25.29
C PHE A 92 4.39 -4.15 -26.69
N ASN A 93 4.37 -2.86 -26.81
CA ASN A 93 4.26 -2.11 -28.05
C ASN A 93 5.08 -0.81 -28.00
N ASP A 94 5.21 -0.14 -29.14
CA ASP A 94 6.06 1.06 -29.28
C ASP A 94 5.61 2.21 -28.38
N ALA A 95 4.31 2.40 -28.19
CA ALA A 95 3.78 3.44 -27.31
C ALA A 95 4.12 3.17 -25.84
N GLU A 96 4.03 1.90 -25.41
CA GLU A 96 4.41 1.49 -24.06
C GLU A 96 5.93 1.58 -23.85
N GLU A 97 6.73 1.24 -24.87
CA GLU A 97 8.18 1.37 -24.83
C GLU A 97 8.59 2.84 -24.62
N GLN A 98 8.05 3.77 -25.42
CA GLN A 98 8.32 5.20 -25.28
C GLN A 98 7.93 5.72 -23.89
N LEU A 99 6.74 5.35 -23.42
CA LEU A 99 6.24 5.70 -22.09
C LEU A 99 7.15 5.18 -20.98
N LEU A 100 7.63 3.93 -21.12
CA LEU A 100 8.50 3.27 -20.16
C LEU A 100 9.86 3.98 -20.08
N ILE A 101 10.47 4.26 -21.23
CA ILE A 101 11.76 4.95 -21.34
C ILE A 101 11.67 6.35 -20.70
N GLU A 102 10.64 7.14 -21.08
CA GLU A 102 10.45 8.48 -20.54
C GLU A 102 10.29 8.47 -19.01
N ARG A 103 9.41 7.62 -18.50
CA ARG A 103 9.16 7.52 -17.06
C ARG A 103 10.38 7.02 -16.29
N SER A 104 11.10 6.05 -16.84
CA SER A 104 12.31 5.50 -16.23
C SER A 104 13.42 6.53 -16.16
N LYS A 105 13.61 7.33 -17.22
CA LYS A 105 14.55 8.45 -17.23
C LYS A 105 14.27 9.44 -16.09
N LYS A 106 13.03 9.91 -15.96
CA LYS A 106 12.62 10.84 -14.90
C LYS A 106 12.84 10.25 -13.49
N ARG A 107 12.57 8.96 -13.29
CA ARG A 107 12.81 8.29 -12.01
C ARG A 107 14.28 8.11 -11.72
N LYS A 108 15.10 7.80 -12.73
CA LYS A 108 16.55 7.69 -12.61
C LYS A 108 17.19 9.03 -12.23
N GLU A 109 16.74 10.13 -12.82
CA GLU A 109 17.14 11.48 -12.45
C GLU A 109 16.85 11.83 -10.99
N MET A 110 15.84 11.18 -10.40
CA MET A 110 15.47 11.32 -8.99
C MET A 110 16.12 10.26 -8.07
N GLY A 111 17.06 9.46 -8.61
CA GLY A 111 17.87 8.51 -7.84
C GLY A 111 17.41 7.06 -7.87
N ALA A 112 16.36 6.70 -8.61
CA ALA A 112 15.97 5.29 -8.73
C ALA A 112 17.00 4.51 -9.58
N PRO A 113 17.48 3.33 -9.12
CA PRO A 113 18.43 2.50 -9.87
C PRO A 113 17.70 1.70 -10.96
N ILE A 114 17.14 2.40 -11.94
CA ILE A 114 16.37 1.79 -13.04
C ILE A 114 17.24 1.71 -14.28
N GLU A 115 17.21 0.56 -14.94
CA GLU A 115 17.89 0.28 -16.21
C GLU A 115 16.87 -0.16 -17.26
N ILE A 116 17.07 0.24 -18.52
CA ILE A 116 16.28 -0.27 -19.65
C ILE A 116 16.99 -1.48 -20.23
N LEU A 117 16.28 -2.58 -20.33
CA LEU A 117 16.73 -3.83 -20.88
C LEU A 117 16.04 -4.13 -22.21
N SER A 118 16.77 -4.67 -23.17
CA SER A 118 16.20 -5.31 -24.35
C SER A 118 15.33 -6.52 -23.96
N ALA A 119 14.48 -6.98 -24.87
CA ALA A 119 13.67 -8.18 -24.66
C ALA A 119 14.53 -9.40 -24.29
N ALA A 120 15.68 -9.58 -24.96
CA ALA A 120 16.58 -10.70 -24.71
C ALA A 120 17.23 -10.63 -23.31
N GLU A 121 17.62 -9.46 -22.85
CA GLU A 121 18.18 -9.26 -21.51
C GLU A 121 17.12 -9.46 -20.42
N ALA A 122 15.90 -8.96 -20.63
CA ALA A 122 14.79 -9.16 -19.71
C ALA A 122 14.43 -10.64 -19.56
N LEU A 123 14.39 -11.41 -20.67
CA LEU A 123 14.18 -12.87 -20.66
C LEU A 123 15.30 -13.64 -19.95
N LYS A 124 16.53 -13.16 -19.98
CA LYS A 124 17.62 -13.74 -19.18
C LYS A 124 17.44 -13.48 -17.68
N LYS A 125 16.89 -12.33 -17.30
CA LYS A 125 16.58 -11.99 -15.90
C LYS A 125 15.38 -12.75 -15.35
N GLU A 126 14.35 -12.94 -16.19
CA GLU A 126 13.11 -13.62 -15.82
C GLU A 126 12.56 -14.40 -17.03
N SER A 127 12.86 -15.70 -17.08
CA SER A 127 12.51 -16.56 -18.22
C SER A 127 11.02 -16.87 -18.34
N SER A 128 10.25 -16.62 -17.28
CA SER A 128 8.81 -16.87 -17.25
C SER A 128 7.96 -15.82 -17.96
N ILE A 129 8.54 -14.66 -18.29
CA ILE A 129 7.82 -13.62 -19.03
C ILE A 129 7.61 -14.00 -20.49
N THR A 130 6.55 -13.48 -21.08
CA THR A 130 6.27 -13.70 -22.50
C THR A 130 7.39 -13.18 -23.41
N GLN A 131 7.67 -13.90 -24.50
CA GLN A 131 8.62 -13.45 -25.54
C GLN A 131 8.08 -12.26 -26.37
N LYS A 132 6.84 -11.83 -26.15
CA LYS A 132 6.17 -10.77 -26.91
C LYS A 132 6.44 -9.36 -26.36
N ILE A 133 7.39 -9.20 -25.45
CA ILE A 133 7.80 -7.89 -24.96
C ILE A 133 8.71 -7.17 -25.96
N LYS A 134 8.66 -5.84 -25.97
CA LYS A 134 9.58 -4.97 -26.73
C LYS A 134 10.84 -4.69 -25.92
N CYS A 135 10.65 -4.30 -24.67
CA CYS A 135 11.70 -4.03 -23.71
C CYS A 135 11.15 -4.14 -22.27
N ALA A 136 12.02 -4.00 -21.29
CA ALA A 136 11.63 -3.89 -19.90
C ALA A 136 12.48 -2.82 -19.16
N ALA A 137 11.91 -2.21 -18.13
CA ALA A 137 12.71 -1.49 -17.14
C ALA A 137 12.98 -2.42 -15.97
N TYR A 138 14.23 -2.50 -15.54
CA TYR A 138 14.71 -3.32 -14.45
C TYR A 138 15.03 -2.45 -13.22
N CYS A 139 14.72 -2.95 -12.03
CA CYS A 139 15.14 -2.36 -10.77
C CYS A 139 15.45 -3.46 -9.76
N GLU A 140 16.62 -3.41 -9.15
CA GLU A 140 17.02 -4.38 -8.12
C GLU A 140 16.37 -4.15 -6.75
N LEU A 141 15.90 -2.90 -6.49
CA LEU A 141 15.30 -2.49 -5.23
C LEU A 141 13.79 -2.75 -5.15
N ASP A 142 13.23 -3.53 -6.05
CA ASP A 142 11.83 -3.93 -5.94
C ASP A 142 11.68 -5.10 -4.96
N GLY A 143 10.45 -5.38 -4.55
CA GLY A 143 10.15 -6.46 -3.61
C GLY A 143 8.73 -6.41 -3.08
N TYR A 144 8.54 -7.02 -1.91
CA TYR A 144 7.23 -7.00 -1.25
C TYR A 144 7.34 -7.18 0.26
N VAL A 145 6.27 -6.79 0.94
CA VAL A 145 5.99 -7.07 2.34
C VAL A 145 4.61 -7.70 2.46
N GLN A 146 4.45 -8.59 3.43
CA GLN A 146 3.12 -9.18 3.70
C GLN A 146 2.29 -8.22 4.55
N ALA A 147 1.24 -7.63 3.96
CA ALA A 147 0.40 -6.63 4.60
C ALA A 147 -0.26 -7.11 5.90
N ASN A 148 -0.67 -8.37 5.98
CA ASN A 148 -1.26 -8.98 7.17
C ASN A 148 -0.29 -9.13 8.35
N GLN A 149 0.99 -9.37 8.09
CA GLN A 149 2.04 -9.43 9.13
C GLN A 149 2.39 -8.03 9.63
N THR A 150 2.37 -7.05 8.74
CA THR A 150 2.69 -5.66 9.02
C THR A 150 1.80 -5.09 10.14
N GLY A 151 0.49 -5.28 10.07
CA GLY A 151 -0.45 -4.78 11.08
C GLY A 151 -0.16 -5.30 12.48
N ARG A 152 0.19 -6.58 12.62
CA ARG A 152 0.55 -7.18 13.92
C ARG A 152 1.84 -6.60 14.48
N ALA A 153 2.87 -6.43 13.63
CA ALA A 153 4.13 -5.86 14.04
C ALA A 153 3.99 -4.41 14.49
N TYR A 154 3.17 -3.62 13.79
CA TYR A 154 2.86 -2.25 14.22
C TYR A 154 2.11 -2.22 15.56
N LYS A 155 1.11 -3.08 15.77
CA LYS A 155 0.36 -3.12 17.03
C LYS A 155 1.29 -3.38 18.21
N GLU A 156 2.16 -4.37 18.11
CA GLU A 156 3.15 -4.68 19.15
C GLU A 156 4.12 -3.50 19.39
N ALA A 157 4.64 -2.88 18.33
CA ALA A 157 5.57 -1.75 18.46
C ALA A 157 4.90 -0.51 19.10
N LEU A 158 3.65 -0.25 18.78
CA LEU A 158 2.85 0.85 19.36
C LEU A 158 2.60 0.60 20.85
N ASP A 159 2.19 -0.60 21.22
CA ASP A 159 1.96 -1.00 22.62
C ASP A 159 3.26 -0.86 23.44
N GLN A 160 4.38 -1.37 22.94
CA GLN A 160 5.70 -1.23 23.57
C GLN A 160 6.17 0.21 23.71
N SER A 161 5.72 1.10 22.81
CA SER A 161 6.06 2.53 22.83
C SER A 161 5.08 3.37 23.66
N GLY A 162 4.11 2.73 24.35
CA GLY A 162 3.15 3.40 25.24
C GLY A 162 2.10 4.23 24.48
N VAL A 163 1.81 3.90 23.22
CA VAL A 163 0.70 4.52 22.50
C VAL A 163 -0.61 3.95 23.01
N GLU A 164 -1.52 4.82 23.43
CA GLU A 164 -2.90 4.40 23.73
C GLU A 164 -3.63 4.16 22.40
N ILE A 165 -4.16 2.94 22.18
CA ILE A 165 -4.89 2.57 20.95
C ILE A 165 -6.36 2.41 21.30
N GLN A 166 -7.24 3.12 20.60
CA GLN A 166 -8.69 2.98 20.71
C GLN A 166 -9.25 2.48 19.36
N GLU A 167 -9.36 1.17 19.25
CA GLU A 167 -10.04 0.47 18.15
C GLU A 167 -11.57 0.51 18.36
N HIS A 168 -12.32 0.35 17.25
CA HIS A 168 -13.80 0.37 17.23
C HIS A 168 -14.38 1.66 17.81
N SER A 169 -13.69 2.78 17.61
CA SER A 169 -14.03 4.10 18.14
C SER A 169 -14.18 5.09 17.00
N GLU A 170 -15.42 5.39 16.64
CA GLU A 170 -15.70 6.32 15.55
C GLU A 170 -15.63 7.76 16.05
N VAL A 171 -14.93 8.63 15.30
CA VAL A 171 -14.93 10.06 15.55
C VAL A 171 -16.19 10.66 14.94
N VAL A 172 -17.06 11.20 15.78
CA VAL A 172 -18.35 11.77 15.37
C VAL A 172 -18.42 13.30 15.44
N GLU A 173 -17.48 13.93 16.13
CA GLU A 173 -17.41 15.39 16.23
C GLU A 173 -15.97 15.81 16.56
N ILE A 174 -15.52 16.91 15.96
CA ILE A 174 -14.23 17.55 16.26
C ILE A 174 -14.48 19.04 16.46
N LYS A 175 -14.06 19.57 17.62
CA LYS A 175 -14.06 21.02 17.90
C LYS A 175 -12.61 21.46 18.07
N ASN A 176 -12.30 22.64 17.57
CA ASN A 176 -11.00 23.29 17.73
C ASN A 176 -11.16 24.64 18.39
N ASP A 177 -10.78 24.68 19.66
CA ASP A 177 -10.71 25.92 20.45
C ASP A 177 -9.29 26.03 21.03
N LYS A 178 -9.11 26.11 22.32
CA LYS A 178 -7.79 26.04 22.98
C LYS A 178 -7.11 24.70 22.83
N PHE A 179 -7.88 23.63 22.72
CA PHE A 179 -7.49 22.26 22.45
C PHE A 179 -8.45 21.67 21.43
N PHE A 180 -8.01 20.60 20.75
CA PHE A 180 -8.93 19.77 19.99
C PHE A 180 -9.76 18.94 20.97
N GLU A 181 -11.08 19.08 20.92
CA GLU A 181 -12.05 18.21 21.58
C GLU A 181 -12.60 17.24 20.55
N ILE A 182 -12.36 15.96 20.77
CA ILE A 182 -12.71 14.88 19.83
C ILE A 182 -13.73 13.98 20.53
N SER A 183 -14.94 13.91 19.98
CA SER A 183 -16.00 13.02 20.46
C SER A 183 -15.88 11.67 19.75
N LEU A 184 -15.69 10.64 20.55
CA LEU A 184 -15.59 9.23 20.12
C LEU A 184 -16.89 8.53 20.47
N LEU A 185 -17.39 7.71 19.53
CA LEU A 185 -18.52 6.82 19.72
C LEU A 185 -18.02 5.37 19.67
N LYS A 186 -18.21 4.63 20.77
CA LYS A 186 -17.89 3.20 20.88
C LYS A 186 -19.04 2.48 21.56
N HIS A 187 -19.61 1.45 20.92
CA HIS A 187 -20.73 0.66 21.44
C HIS A 187 -21.89 1.52 21.98
N ASN A 188 -22.24 2.59 21.26
CA ASN A 188 -23.23 3.62 21.61
C ASN A 188 -22.87 4.51 22.83
N GLU A 189 -21.69 4.39 23.39
CA GLU A 189 -21.20 5.27 24.44
C GLU A 189 -20.36 6.40 23.83
N LYS A 190 -20.69 7.65 24.18
CA LYS A 190 -19.95 8.84 23.73
C LYS A 190 -18.91 9.23 24.78
N LYS A 191 -17.66 9.35 24.36
CA LYS A 191 -16.53 9.83 25.18
C LYS A 191 -15.88 11.01 24.50
N VAL A 192 -15.60 12.08 25.24
CA VAL A 192 -14.86 13.26 24.75
C VAL A 192 -13.43 13.19 25.25
N ILE A 193 -12.48 13.36 24.35
CA ILE A 193 -11.05 13.48 24.67
C ILE A 193 -10.53 14.85 24.26
N LYS A 194 -9.43 15.30 24.89
CA LYS A 194 -8.77 16.57 24.58
C LYS A 194 -7.32 16.33 24.18
N SER A 195 -6.90 16.96 23.08
CA SER A 195 -5.54 16.87 22.58
C SER A 195 -4.99 18.22 22.17
N LYS A 196 -3.68 18.44 22.39
CA LYS A 196 -3.00 19.66 21.96
C LYS A 196 -2.88 19.74 20.43
N LYS A 197 -2.68 18.60 19.78
CA LYS A 197 -2.52 18.47 18.32
C LYS A 197 -3.41 17.36 17.80
N LEU A 198 -3.89 17.51 16.58
CA LEU A 198 -4.67 16.53 15.86
C LEU A 198 -4.00 16.21 14.54
N ILE A 199 -3.88 14.92 14.23
CA ILE A 199 -3.43 14.41 12.94
C ILE A 199 -4.54 13.53 12.38
N ILE A 200 -4.99 13.83 11.16
CA ILE A 200 -5.99 13.04 10.45
C ILE A 200 -5.29 12.22 9.38
N ALA A 201 -5.26 10.90 9.57
CA ALA A 201 -4.65 9.90 8.69
C ALA A 201 -5.67 8.82 8.26
N ALA A 202 -6.93 9.23 8.09
CA ALA A 202 -8.10 8.36 7.93
C ALA A 202 -8.33 7.90 6.48
N GLY A 203 -7.30 7.94 5.61
CA GLY A 203 -7.40 7.47 4.23
C GLY A 203 -8.53 8.15 3.46
N VAL A 204 -9.40 7.38 2.84
CA VAL A 204 -10.53 7.90 2.03
C VAL A 204 -11.58 8.62 2.86
N TRP A 205 -11.65 8.41 4.17
CA TRP A 205 -12.58 9.12 5.09
C TRP A 205 -12.02 10.45 5.61
N THR A 206 -10.80 10.83 5.23
CA THR A 206 -10.18 12.10 5.66
C THR A 206 -11.06 13.31 5.34
N GLY A 207 -11.70 13.34 4.17
CA GLY A 207 -12.59 14.43 3.78
C GLY A 207 -13.80 14.62 4.71
N HIS A 208 -14.37 13.53 5.24
CA HIS A 208 -15.48 13.59 6.19
C HIS A 208 -15.05 14.23 7.54
N LEU A 209 -13.87 13.86 8.03
CA LEU A 209 -13.35 14.41 9.28
C LEU A 209 -12.94 15.88 9.13
N LEU A 210 -12.36 16.26 8.00
CA LEU A 210 -12.01 17.64 7.72
C LEU A 210 -13.23 18.56 7.60
N LYS A 211 -14.36 18.07 7.10
CA LYS A 211 -15.63 18.83 7.08
C LYS A 211 -16.08 19.22 8.48
N MET A 212 -15.81 18.42 9.53
CA MET A 212 -16.12 18.76 10.92
C MET A 212 -15.32 19.99 11.41
N LEU A 213 -14.21 20.31 10.72
CA LEU A 213 -13.38 21.48 10.96
C LEU A 213 -13.59 22.60 9.94
N ASN A 214 -14.66 22.54 9.13
CA ASN A 214 -14.93 23.46 8.03
C ASN A 214 -13.84 23.50 6.95
N ILE A 215 -13.09 22.42 6.78
CA ILE A 215 -12.06 22.28 5.76
C ILE A 215 -12.59 21.34 4.67
N THR A 216 -12.56 21.79 3.43
CA THR A 216 -12.97 20.98 2.27
C THR A 216 -11.77 20.65 1.42
N ILE A 217 -11.62 19.35 1.10
CA ILE A 217 -10.62 18.84 0.14
C ILE A 217 -11.33 17.92 -0.85
N GLU A 218 -10.86 17.91 -2.08
CA GLU A 218 -11.33 16.96 -3.08
C GLU A 218 -10.52 15.67 -2.96
N LEU A 219 -11.20 14.57 -2.62
CA LEU A 219 -10.62 13.22 -2.57
C LEU A 219 -11.37 12.31 -3.54
N LYS A 220 -10.63 11.69 -4.47
CA LYS A 220 -11.15 10.63 -5.35
C LYS A 220 -10.81 9.27 -4.76
N CYS A 221 -11.83 8.51 -4.42
CA CYS A 221 -11.68 7.11 -4.03
C CYS A 221 -11.70 6.25 -5.29
N LEU A 222 -10.64 5.46 -5.47
CA LEU A 222 -10.53 4.48 -6.55
C LEU A 222 -10.34 3.09 -5.92
N PRO A 223 -11.42 2.33 -5.68
CA PRO A 223 -11.30 0.97 -5.18
C PRO A 223 -10.47 0.14 -6.15
N GLN A 224 -9.42 -0.49 -5.65
CA GLN A 224 -8.60 -1.43 -6.41
C GLN A 224 -8.98 -2.84 -6.01
N GLN A 225 -8.85 -3.77 -6.95
CA GLN A 225 -9.14 -5.17 -6.68
C GLN A 225 -7.92 -6.04 -6.92
N LEU A 226 -7.85 -7.13 -6.19
CA LEU A 226 -6.75 -8.06 -6.19
C LEU A 226 -7.25 -9.49 -6.37
N ILE A 227 -6.40 -10.31 -6.95
CA ILE A 227 -6.62 -11.73 -7.18
C ILE A 227 -5.45 -12.49 -6.58
N ILE A 228 -5.71 -13.55 -5.84
CA ILE A 228 -4.68 -14.48 -5.42
C ILE A 228 -4.98 -15.86 -6.01
N THR A 229 -3.95 -16.54 -6.51
CA THR A 229 -4.07 -17.88 -7.06
C THR A 229 -4.07 -18.95 -5.96
N GLU A 230 -4.48 -20.15 -6.30
CA GLU A 230 -4.10 -21.35 -5.56
C GLU A 230 -2.57 -21.49 -5.51
N ARG A 231 -2.06 -22.31 -4.60
CA ARG A 231 -0.62 -22.60 -4.51
C ARG A 231 -0.17 -23.42 -5.70
N HIS A 232 0.97 -23.04 -6.25
CA HIS A 232 1.60 -23.74 -7.36
C HIS A 232 3.13 -23.68 -7.24
N SER A 233 3.84 -24.42 -8.08
CA SER A 233 5.30 -24.40 -8.15
C SER A 233 5.84 -23.00 -8.42
N LYS A 234 7.07 -22.74 -8.03
CA LYS A 234 7.75 -21.48 -8.31
C LYS A 234 7.92 -21.29 -9.82
N ILE A 235 7.30 -20.26 -10.36
CA ILE A 235 7.38 -19.87 -11.78
C ILE A 235 7.91 -18.45 -11.95
N LEU A 236 8.01 -17.68 -10.88
CA LEU A 236 8.34 -16.26 -10.95
C LEU A 236 9.27 -15.86 -9.81
N ASN A 237 10.37 -15.18 -10.14
CA ASN A 237 11.37 -14.68 -9.19
C ASN A 237 11.38 -13.14 -9.09
N SER A 238 10.58 -12.47 -9.88
CA SER A 238 10.55 -11.01 -10.02
C SER A 238 9.19 -10.44 -9.65
N VAL A 239 9.17 -9.19 -9.22
CA VAL A 239 7.97 -8.36 -9.24
C VAL A 239 7.74 -7.89 -10.67
N ILE A 240 6.60 -8.23 -11.27
CA ILE A 240 6.27 -7.85 -12.64
C ILE A 240 5.22 -6.73 -12.63
N THR A 241 5.52 -5.68 -13.36
CA THR A 241 4.58 -4.59 -13.68
C THR A 241 4.55 -4.35 -15.18
N VAL A 242 3.66 -3.49 -15.66
CA VAL A 242 3.59 -3.10 -17.08
C VAL A 242 3.56 -1.59 -17.22
N ALA A 243 4.08 -1.08 -18.32
CA ALA A 243 4.26 0.36 -18.57
C ALA A 243 2.95 1.17 -18.46
N ASN A 244 1.82 0.59 -18.88
CA ASN A 244 0.50 1.22 -18.77
C ASN A 244 -0.12 1.18 -17.36
N GLY A 245 0.54 0.56 -16.37
CA GLY A 245 0.11 0.47 -14.98
C GLY A 245 -1.02 -0.53 -14.69
N LYS A 246 -1.46 -1.31 -15.69
CA LYS A 246 -2.59 -2.24 -15.54
C LYS A 246 -2.21 -3.62 -15.00
N LEU A 247 -0.95 -3.86 -14.64
CA LEU A 247 -0.53 -5.10 -14.03
C LEU A 247 0.50 -4.83 -12.93
N SER A 248 0.35 -5.52 -11.82
CA SER A 248 1.35 -5.71 -10.78
C SER A 248 1.17 -7.12 -10.27
N LEU A 249 2.17 -7.97 -10.41
CA LEU A 249 2.10 -9.34 -9.91
C LEU A 249 3.43 -9.80 -9.32
N LYS A 250 3.35 -10.74 -8.40
CA LYS A 250 4.48 -11.41 -7.77
C LYS A 250 4.05 -12.73 -7.18
N GLN A 251 4.98 -13.66 -7.04
CA GLN A 251 4.75 -14.93 -6.37
C GLN A 251 5.37 -14.92 -4.98
N PHE A 252 4.55 -15.28 -3.98
CA PHE A 252 5.00 -15.44 -2.60
C PHE A 252 5.72 -16.79 -2.39
N GLU A 253 6.52 -16.88 -1.34
CA GLU A 253 7.23 -18.10 -0.94
C GLU A 253 6.30 -19.30 -0.71
N ASN A 254 5.06 -19.04 -0.28
CA ASN A 254 4.06 -20.09 -0.07
C ASN A 254 3.44 -20.65 -1.36
N GLY A 255 3.92 -20.21 -2.54
CA GLY A 255 3.48 -20.67 -3.85
C GLY A 255 2.26 -19.96 -4.43
N THR A 256 1.64 -19.01 -3.72
CA THR A 256 0.52 -18.23 -4.28
C THR A 256 1.04 -17.05 -5.10
N THR A 257 0.36 -16.70 -6.20
CA THR A 257 0.64 -15.50 -6.97
C THR A 257 -0.43 -14.44 -6.73
N LEU A 258 -0.01 -13.24 -6.31
CA LEU A 258 -0.87 -12.08 -6.15
C LEU A 258 -0.85 -11.26 -7.43
N ILE A 259 -2.03 -10.97 -7.97
CA ILE A 259 -2.26 -10.24 -9.22
C ILE A 259 -3.12 -9.02 -8.91
N GLY A 260 -2.68 -7.86 -9.36
CA GLY A 260 -3.37 -6.58 -9.25
C GLY A 260 -2.96 -5.64 -10.38
N GLY A 261 -3.16 -4.35 -10.16
CA GLY A 261 -2.84 -3.29 -11.12
C GLY A 261 -3.99 -2.29 -11.21
N GLY A 262 -3.99 -1.46 -12.25
CA GLY A 262 -4.99 -0.39 -12.44
C GLY A 262 -6.36 -0.87 -12.94
N TRP A 263 -6.94 -1.88 -12.31
CA TRP A 263 -8.27 -2.41 -12.61
C TRP A 263 -9.22 -2.10 -11.45
N PRO A 264 -10.08 -1.07 -11.58
CA PRO A 264 -10.91 -0.64 -10.46
C PRO A 264 -12.04 -1.63 -10.16
N GLY A 265 -12.36 -1.76 -8.88
CA GLY A 265 -13.64 -2.24 -8.40
C GLY A 265 -14.71 -1.14 -8.40
N LYS A 266 -15.82 -1.38 -7.71
CA LYS A 266 -16.86 -0.39 -7.40
C LYS A 266 -16.84 -0.09 -5.91
N GLY A 267 -17.29 1.10 -5.51
CA GLY A 267 -17.40 1.45 -4.10
C GLY A 267 -17.94 2.84 -3.88
N ASN A 268 -18.48 3.03 -2.68
CA ASN A 268 -18.95 4.31 -2.17
C ASN A 268 -18.42 4.49 -0.75
N VAL A 269 -17.75 5.61 -0.51
CA VAL A 269 -17.14 5.93 0.81
C VAL A 269 -18.21 6.23 1.84
N ASP A 270 -19.27 6.93 1.45
CA ASP A 270 -20.37 7.33 2.34
C ASP A 270 -21.16 6.10 2.84
N GLU A 271 -21.33 5.12 1.96
CA GLU A 271 -22.02 3.84 2.28
C GLU A 271 -21.07 2.80 2.90
N ASN A 272 -19.77 3.13 3.02
CA ASN A 272 -18.73 2.20 3.48
C ASN A 272 -18.74 0.85 2.73
N TYR A 273 -18.94 0.91 1.42
CA TYR A 273 -19.16 -0.24 0.54
C TYR A 273 -18.08 -0.34 -0.52
N SER A 274 -17.62 -1.56 -0.80
CA SER A 274 -16.78 -1.88 -1.96
C SER A 274 -17.07 -3.28 -2.49
N SER A 275 -16.98 -3.46 -3.80
CA SER A 275 -17.13 -4.75 -4.46
C SER A 275 -16.18 -4.89 -5.65
N THR A 276 -15.95 -6.12 -6.05
CA THR A 276 -15.19 -6.44 -7.25
C THR A 276 -16.05 -6.29 -8.51
N THR A 277 -15.40 -6.04 -9.63
CA THR A 277 -16.02 -5.95 -10.96
C THR A 277 -15.53 -7.13 -11.80
N PRO A 278 -16.38 -8.12 -12.13
CA PRO A 278 -15.98 -9.33 -12.85
C PRO A 278 -15.23 -9.07 -14.16
N GLU A 279 -15.67 -8.10 -14.95
CA GLU A 279 -15.05 -7.74 -16.24
C GLU A 279 -13.61 -7.28 -16.05
N ASN A 280 -13.36 -6.48 -15.01
CA ASN A 280 -12.04 -5.99 -14.67
C ASN A 280 -11.14 -7.10 -14.07
N LEU A 281 -11.69 -8.03 -13.29
CA LEU A 281 -10.97 -9.21 -12.83
C LEU A 281 -10.53 -10.08 -14.00
N ILE A 282 -11.43 -10.34 -14.97
CA ILE A 282 -11.12 -11.11 -16.18
C ILE A 282 -10.05 -10.39 -17.01
N GLY A 283 -10.17 -9.06 -17.18
CA GLY A 283 -9.18 -8.26 -17.90
C GLY A 283 -7.79 -8.33 -17.25
N ASN A 284 -7.73 -8.24 -15.92
CA ASN A 284 -6.49 -8.33 -15.17
C ASN A 284 -5.86 -9.74 -15.29
N LEU A 285 -6.66 -10.81 -15.16
CA LEU A 285 -6.20 -12.19 -15.36
C LEU A 285 -5.69 -12.44 -16.78
N ARG A 286 -6.38 -11.94 -17.80
CA ARG A 286 -5.94 -12.05 -19.19
C ARG A 286 -4.57 -11.39 -19.40
N LEU A 287 -4.37 -10.19 -18.84
CA LEU A 287 -3.10 -9.48 -18.93
C LEU A 287 -2.00 -10.21 -18.13
N ALA A 288 -2.31 -10.74 -16.95
CA ALA A 288 -1.37 -11.55 -16.18
C ALA A 288 -0.94 -12.81 -16.95
N CYS A 289 -1.88 -13.53 -17.53
CA CYS A 289 -1.59 -14.72 -18.37
C CYS A 289 -0.90 -14.36 -19.70
N TYR A 290 -1.05 -13.15 -20.20
CA TYR A 290 -0.31 -12.67 -21.36
C TYR A 290 1.14 -12.36 -20.98
N ALA A 291 1.35 -11.71 -19.85
CA ALA A 291 2.69 -11.39 -19.36
C ALA A 291 3.45 -12.63 -18.86
N ILE A 292 2.77 -13.55 -18.17
CA ILE A 292 3.32 -14.81 -17.62
C ILE A 292 2.47 -15.98 -18.14
N PRO A 293 2.81 -16.60 -19.27
CA PRO A 293 1.97 -17.62 -19.92
C PRO A 293 1.65 -18.83 -19.05
N GLU A 294 2.53 -19.20 -18.14
CA GLU A 294 2.33 -20.35 -17.24
C GLU A 294 1.19 -20.16 -16.25
N LEU A 295 0.80 -18.92 -15.94
CA LEU A 295 -0.35 -18.64 -15.08
C LEU A 295 -1.68 -19.16 -15.62
N LYS A 296 -1.78 -19.45 -16.93
CA LYS A 296 -2.97 -20.06 -17.54
C LYS A 296 -3.36 -21.41 -16.93
N LYS A 297 -2.41 -22.10 -16.29
CA LYS A 297 -2.62 -23.42 -15.65
C LYS A 297 -3.16 -23.28 -14.22
N ASN A 298 -3.16 -22.07 -13.66
CA ASN A 298 -3.46 -21.84 -12.26
C ASN A 298 -4.88 -21.26 -12.10
N ARG A 299 -5.52 -21.56 -10.96
CA ARG A 299 -6.85 -21.09 -10.62
C ARG A 299 -6.76 -19.89 -9.66
N ALA A 300 -7.71 -18.98 -9.76
CA ALA A 300 -7.91 -17.97 -8.75
C ALA A 300 -8.54 -18.61 -7.50
N ALA A 301 -7.91 -18.42 -6.34
CA ALA A 301 -8.42 -18.93 -5.07
C ALA A 301 -9.32 -17.89 -4.38
N ARG A 302 -9.00 -16.61 -4.52
CA ARG A 302 -9.72 -15.52 -3.85
C ARG A 302 -9.56 -14.20 -4.62
N VAL A 303 -10.62 -13.38 -4.55
CA VAL A 303 -10.65 -11.99 -5.06
C VAL A 303 -11.19 -11.07 -3.96
N TRP A 304 -10.72 -9.83 -3.93
CA TRP A 304 -11.24 -8.80 -3.02
C TRP A 304 -11.01 -7.40 -3.57
#